data_cdf292fcfd463e7468fa063ad2bfe033
#
_entry.id   cdf292fcfd463e7468fa063ad2bfe033
#
_cell.length_a   1.000
_cell.length_b   1.000
_cell.length_c   1.000
_cell.angle_alpha   90.00
_cell.angle_beta   90.00
_cell.angle_gamma   90.00
#
_symmetry.space_group_name_H-M   'P 1'
#
loop_
_entity.id
_entity.type
_entity.pdbx_description
1 polymer ?
#
loop_
_entity_poly.entity_id
_entity_poly.type
_entity_poly.pdbx_seq_one_letter_code
_entity_poly.pdbx_strand_id
1 'polypeptide(L)'
;MEKNPGMAAGAQPAARLEGHLVVGGVSHDLDFVRLELLKLAADIPQLRLAVHADFEPLGDLDPSCALLTYTCDVRPSARAEAALERFVKDGGRWLALHATNAHLAWSAAGVASEHADTPFFRTLGSAFVAHPPLDGRTFRVDVETPMHPLVSGIPAFEVEDELYLTEEFGPLEVLLSTRFSGGTPGFVVDSWTDDIRRPIMYLKHTGIGAVLYLNLGHARGHYDAPHRTPFYPKVERGAWVTPEYQELLRRSVRWVTRLPPFAVSEIPQ
;
A
#
# COMPACT_ATOMS: atom_id res chain seq x y z
N MET A 1 33.54 -48.56 24.05
CA MET A 1 32.53 -48.37 22.97
C MET A 1 31.44 -47.49 23.56
N GLU A 2 31.64 -46.19 23.53
CA GLU A 2 30.64 -45.24 24.00
C GLU A 2 29.61 -44.98 22.94
N LYS A 3 28.34 -45.13 23.26
CA LYS A 3 27.19 -44.88 22.37
C LYS A 3 27.03 -43.35 22.27
N ASN A 4 27.18 -42.84 21.06
CA ASN A 4 26.90 -41.47 20.69
C ASN A 4 25.42 -41.15 21.00
N PRO A 5 25.07 -40.10 21.80
CA PRO A 5 23.67 -39.73 22.02
C PRO A 5 23.10 -39.15 20.76
N GLY A 6 21.91 -39.64 20.38
CA GLY A 6 21.21 -39.35 19.15
C GLY A 6 21.11 -37.86 18.83
N MET A 7 21.40 -37.54 17.59
CA MET A 7 21.06 -36.24 16.99
C MET A 7 19.55 -36.03 17.16
N ALA A 8 19.20 -34.97 17.87
CA ALA A 8 17.82 -34.49 17.93
C ALA A 8 17.33 -34.32 16.49
N ALA A 9 16.17 -34.88 16.17
CA ALA A 9 15.51 -34.69 14.87
C ALA A 9 15.33 -33.17 14.69
N GLY A 10 16.11 -32.58 13.79
CA GLY A 10 16.05 -31.15 13.48
C GLY A 10 14.66 -30.81 13.01
N ALA A 11 14.04 -29.80 13.60
CA ALA A 11 12.81 -29.25 13.09
C ALA A 11 12.98 -28.96 11.59
N GLN A 12 12.06 -29.43 10.75
CA GLN A 12 12.09 -29.12 9.34
C GLN A 12 12.07 -27.57 9.19
N PRO A 13 12.90 -26.99 8.33
CA PRO A 13 12.86 -25.56 8.11
C PRO A 13 11.45 -25.16 7.64
N ALA A 14 10.96 -24.05 8.16
CA ALA A 14 9.68 -23.49 7.71
C ALA A 14 9.70 -23.34 6.17
N ALA A 15 8.56 -23.59 5.53
CA ALA A 15 8.46 -23.45 4.08
C ALA A 15 8.83 -22.01 3.67
N ARG A 16 9.62 -21.89 2.62
CA ARG A 16 10.03 -20.59 2.08
C ARG A 16 8.82 -19.87 1.50
N LEU A 17 8.70 -18.58 1.81
CA LEU A 17 7.71 -17.69 1.24
C LEU A 17 8.36 -16.87 0.13
N GLU A 18 7.74 -16.85 -1.04
CA GLU A 18 8.15 -15.97 -2.13
C GLU A 18 7.25 -14.74 -2.15
N GLY A 19 7.82 -13.61 -2.57
CA GLY A 19 7.07 -12.38 -2.73
C GLY A 19 7.72 -11.42 -3.71
N HIS A 20 6.95 -10.42 -4.09
CA HIS A 20 7.37 -9.36 -4.98
C HIS A 20 7.15 -8.01 -4.31
N LEU A 21 8.16 -7.14 -4.42
CA LEU A 21 8.12 -5.75 -3.98
C LEU A 21 8.30 -4.85 -5.20
N VAL A 22 7.26 -4.09 -5.57
CA VAL A 22 7.34 -3.09 -6.63
C VAL A 22 7.47 -1.71 -5.99
N VAL A 23 8.62 -1.05 -6.19
CA VAL A 23 8.86 0.33 -5.76
C VAL A 23 9.42 1.11 -6.92
N GLY A 24 8.64 2.05 -7.46
CA GLY A 24 9.03 2.81 -8.64
C GLY A 24 8.15 4.01 -8.93
N GLY A 25 8.55 4.79 -9.92
CA GLY A 25 7.77 5.94 -10.39
C GLY A 25 8.55 7.24 -10.39
N VAL A 26 7.81 8.36 -10.46
CA VAL A 26 8.36 9.69 -10.75
C VAL A 26 8.38 10.64 -9.55
N SER A 27 7.83 10.24 -8.42
CA SER A 27 7.76 11.06 -7.20
C SER A 27 7.95 10.19 -5.97
N HIS A 28 8.15 10.82 -4.81
CA HIS A 28 8.45 10.22 -3.51
C HIS A 28 9.90 9.72 -3.35
N ASP A 29 10.32 9.58 -2.09
CA ASP A 29 11.62 9.00 -1.72
C ASP A 29 11.55 7.47 -1.82
N LEU A 30 11.63 6.97 -3.05
CA LEU A 30 11.47 5.55 -3.35
C LEU A 30 12.55 4.70 -2.70
N ASP A 31 13.77 5.22 -2.54
CA ASP A 31 14.88 4.48 -1.92
C ASP A 31 14.68 4.34 -0.41
N PHE A 32 14.20 5.39 0.25
CA PHE A 32 13.79 5.32 1.65
C PHE A 32 12.68 4.27 1.85
N VAL A 33 11.61 4.36 1.06
CA VAL A 33 10.47 3.43 1.17
C VAL A 33 10.92 1.99 0.92
N ARG A 34 11.72 1.75 -0.12
CA ARG A 34 12.26 0.42 -0.42
C ARG A 34 13.07 -0.13 0.73
N LEU A 35 13.93 0.70 1.34
CA LEU A 35 14.74 0.31 2.49
C LEU A 35 13.86 -0.07 3.69
N GLU A 36 12.86 0.74 4.03
CA GLU A 36 11.98 0.48 5.18
C GLU A 36 11.15 -0.80 4.97
N LEU A 37 10.62 -1.03 3.77
CA LEU A 37 9.88 -2.26 3.46
C LEU A 37 10.79 -3.51 3.49
N LEU A 38 12.03 -3.41 3.02
CA LEU A 38 13.00 -4.50 3.11
C LEU A 38 13.43 -4.80 4.53
N LYS A 39 13.53 -3.80 5.41
CA LYS A 39 13.78 -4.01 6.86
C LYS A 39 12.64 -4.81 7.49
N LEU A 40 11.38 -4.47 7.20
CA LEU A 40 10.22 -5.24 7.68
C LEU A 40 10.18 -6.66 7.13
N ALA A 41 10.58 -6.85 5.87
CA ALA A 41 10.68 -8.19 5.28
C ALA A 41 11.80 -9.02 5.93
N ALA A 42 12.90 -8.38 6.34
CA ALA A 42 14.03 -9.06 7.01
C ALA A 42 13.65 -9.64 8.39
N ASP A 43 12.60 -9.13 9.03
CA ASP A 43 12.03 -9.68 10.26
C ASP A 43 11.27 -11.01 10.04
N ILE A 44 11.12 -11.44 8.78
CA ILE A 44 10.46 -12.68 8.37
C ILE A 44 11.50 -13.60 7.70
N PRO A 45 12.21 -14.45 8.44
CA PRO A 45 13.37 -15.21 7.92
C PRO A 45 13.06 -16.13 6.74
N GLN A 46 11.80 -16.57 6.58
CA GLN A 46 11.38 -17.42 5.48
C GLN A 46 10.98 -16.63 4.22
N LEU A 47 10.81 -15.31 4.31
CA LEU A 47 10.38 -14.48 3.18
C LEU A 47 11.57 -14.07 2.29
N ARG A 48 11.41 -14.29 0.99
CA ARG A 48 12.28 -13.72 -0.03
C ARG A 48 11.47 -12.80 -0.94
N LEU A 49 11.91 -11.56 -1.07
CA LEU A 49 11.32 -10.59 -2.00
C LEU A 49 12.19 -10.44 -3.25
N ALA A 50 11.57 -10.56 -4.43
CA ALA A 50 12.10 -10.03 -5.66
C ALA A 50 11.67 -8.55 -5.78
N VAL A 51 12.64 -7.65 -6.03
CA VAL A 51 12.39 -6.19 -6.09
C VAL A 51 12.32 -5.75 -7.55
N HIS A 52 11.30 -4.96 -7.89
CA HIS A 52 11.02 -4.47 -9.23
C HIS A 52 10.75 -2.96 -9.19
N ALA A 53 10.98 -2.27 -10.31
CA ALA A 53 10.66 -0.85 -10.48
C ALA A 53 9.27 -0.62 -11.12
N ASP A 54 8.71 -1.65 -11.73
CA ASP A 54 7.42 -1.63 -12.43
C ASP A 54 6.69 -2.98 -12.33
N PHE A 55 5.51 -3.06 -12.95
CA PHE A 55 4.64 -4.25 -12.91
C PHE A 55 4.93 -5.28 -14.01
N GLU A 56 5.79 -4.99 -14.98
CA GLU A 56 5.98 -5.86 -16.15
C GLU A 56 6.55 -7.25 -15.82
N PRO A 57 7.43 -7.41 -14.81
CA PRO A 57 7.90 -8.73 -14.39
C PRO A 57 6.83 -9.63 -13.75
N LEU A 58 5.62 -9.10 -13.45
CA LEU A 58 4.56 -9.80 -12.71
C LEU A 58 3.60 -10.60 -13.61
N GLY A 59 4.03 -11.03 -14.79
CA GLY A 59 3.16 -11.69 -15.79
C GLY A 59 2.49 -12.99 -15.36
N ASP A 60 3.12 -13.76 -14.45
CA ASP A 60 2.61 -15.03 -13.93
C ASP A 60 2.87 -15.11 -12.41
N LEU A 61 1.97 -14.47 -11.64
CA LEU A 61 2.01 -14.49 -10.19
C LEU A 61 1.31 -15.74 -9.64
N ASP A 62 2.02 -16.50 -8.81
CA ASP A 62 1.42 -17.54 -7.99
C ASP A 62 0.58 -16.88 -6.87
N PRO A 63 -0.72 -17.23 -6.71
CA PRO A 63 -1.56 -16.65 -5.65
C PRO A 63 -1.03 -16.87 -4.22
N SER A 64 -0.12 -17.81 -4.00
CA SER A 64 0.54 -18.01 -2.70
C SER A 64 1.63 -16.98 -2.39
N CYS A 65 2.15 -16.26 -3.39
CA CYS A 65 3.16 -15.23 -3.21
C CYS A 65 2.59 -14.00 -2.47
N ALA A 66 3.46 -13.27 -1.79
CA ALA A 66 3.15 -11.95 -1.26
C ALA A 66 3.42 -10.88 -2.33
N LEU A 67 2.49 -9.97 -2.55
CA LEU A 67 2.70 -8.79 -3.42
C LEU A 67 2.60 -7.51 -2.60
N LEU A 68 3.69 -6.72 -2.62
CA LEU A 68 3.77 -5.40 -1.98
C LEU A 68 4.07 -4.35 -3.06
N THR A 69 3.38 -3.22 -3.03
CA THR A 69 3.63 -2.15 -3.99
C THR A 69 3.64 -0.77 -3.33
N TYR A 70 4.57 0.06 -3.76
CA TYR A 70 4.62 1.50 -3.50
C TYR A 70 5.11 2.15 -4.79
N THR A 71 4.17 2.62 -5.59
CA THR A 71 4.47 3.21 -6.91
C THR A 71 3.81 4.57 -7.03
N CYS A 72 4.34 5.44 -7.90
CA CYS A 72 3.72 6.72 -8.24
C CYS A 72 3.82 6.92 -9.75
N ASP A 73 2.68 6.97 -10.42
CA ASP A 73 2.55 7.10 -11.87
C ASP A 73 3.26 5.98 -12.67
N VAL A 74 3.24 4.76 -12.12
CA VAL A 74 3.69 3.55 -12.83
C VAL A 74 2.47 2.83 -13.39
N ARG A 75 2.38 2.81 -14.72
CA ARG A 75 1.25 2.25 -15.45
C ARG A 75 1.54 0.82 -15.89
N PRO A 76 0.82 -0.18 -15.37
CA PRO A 76 0.97 -1.54 -15.86
C PRO A 76 0.47 -1.63 -17.32
N SER A 77 1.12 -2.47 -18.13
CA SER A 77 0.57 -2.86 -19.42
C SER A 77 -0.74 -3.64 -19.25
N ALA A 78 -1.55 -3.74 -20.29
CA ALA A 78 -2.78 -4.55 -20.28
C ALA A 78 -2.52 -6.01 -19.86
N ARG A 79 -1.34 -6.56 -20.18
CA ARG A 79 -0.91 -7.89 -19.74
C ARG A 79 -0.69 -7.92 -18.22
N ALA A 80 0.00 -6.94 -17.67
CA ALA A 80 0.27 -6.85 -16.24
C ALA A 80 -1.02 -6.59 -15.46
N GLU A 81 -1.92 -5.71 -15.93
CA GLU A 81 -3.25 -5.52 -15.33
C GLU A 81 -4.05 -6.82 -15.23
N ALA A 82 -4.11 -7.58 -16.34
CA ALA A 82 -4.80 -8.87 -16.36
C ALA A 82 -4.16 -9.90 -15.43
N ALA A 83 -2.84 -9.86 -15.27
CA ALA A 83 -2.13 -10.75 -14.35
C ALA A 83 -2.43 -10.40 -12.89
N LEU A 84 -2.44 -9.11 -12.53
CA LEU A 84 -2.80 -8.63 -11.19
C LEU A 84 -4.25 -8.98 -10.83
N GLU A 85 -5.18 -8.78 -11.77
CA GLU A 85 -6.59 -9.15 -11.58
C GLU A 85 -6.74 -10.65 -11.32
N ARG A 86 -6.11 -11.52 -12.16
CA ARG A 86 -6.11 -12.96 -11.95
C ARG A 86 -5.51 -13.34 -10.60
N PHE A 87 -4.33 -12.80 -10.29
CA PHE A 87 -3.64 -13.06 -9.02
C PHE A 87 -4.57 -12.88 -7.83
N VAL A 88 -5.27 -11.74 -7.76
CA VAL A 88 -6.21 -11.47 -6.66
C VAL A 88 -7.43 -12.39 -6.75
N LYS A 89 -8.05 -12.57 -7.92
CA LYS A 89 -9.21 -13.45 -8.10
C LYS A 89 -8.94 -14.87 -7.62
N ASP A 90 -7.72 -15.37 -7.86
CA ASP A 90 -7.31 -16.75 -7.56
C ASP A 90 -6.79 -16.91 -6.12
N GLY A 91 -6.93 -15.88 -5.27
CA GLY A 91 -6.62 -15.95 -3.85
C GLY A 91 -5.36 -15.17 -3.43
N GLY A 92 -4.72 -14.46 -4.34
CA GLY A 92 -3.57 -13.62 -4.03
C GLY A 92 -3.89 -12.52 -3.04
N ARG A 93 -2.91 -12.16 -2.22
CA ARG A 93 -2.97 -11.00 -1.33
C ARG A 93 -2.01 -9.93 -1.81
N TRP A 94 -2.54 -8.74 -2.02
CA TRP A 94 -1.79 -7.58 -2.47
C TRP A 94 -1.85 -6.46 -1.44
N LEU A 95 -0.70 -6.08 -0.87
CA LEU A 95 -0.54 -4.88 -0.06
C LEU A 95 -0.14 -3.72 -0.97
N ALA A 96 -1.05 -2.78 -1.17
CA ALA A 96 -0.80 -1.56 -1.94
C ALA A 96 -0.70 -0.36 -1.01
N LEU A 97 0.34 0.44 -1.18
CA LEU A 97 0.67 1.55 -0.29
C LEU A 97 0.59 2.87 -1.06
N HIS A 98 0.05 3.88 -0.38
CA HIS A 98 0.09 5.31 -0.74
C HIS A 98 -0.17 5.54 -2.23
N ALA A 99 0.84 6.01 -2.98
CA ALA A 99 0.70 6.45 -4.36
C ALA A 99 0.54 5.31 -5.40
N THR A 100 0.38 4.05 -4.96
CA THR A 100 0.15 2.93 -5.89
C THR A 100 -1.08 3.15 -6.78
N ASN A 101 -2.08 3.88 -6.31
CA ASN A 101 -3.29 4.21 -7.07
C ASN A 101 -3.22 5.54 -7.84
N ALA A 102 -2.04 6.14 -7.98
CA ALA A 102 -1.86 7.43 -8.67
C ALA A 102 -1.34 7.23 -10.09
N HIS A 103 -2.18 7.58 -11.08
CA HIS A 103 -1.76 7.84 -12.46
C HIS A 103 -2.03 9.31 -12.76
N LEU A 104 -1.02 10.05 -13.19
CA LEU A 104 -1.06 11.51 -13.25
C LEU A 104 -1.01 12.03 -14.69
N ALA A 105 -1.85 13.02 -14.99
CA ALA A 105 -1.79 13.83 -16.18
C ALA A 105 -1.54 15.29 -15.82
N TRP A 106 -0.55 15.89 -16.42
CA TRP A 106 -0.13 17.27 -16.17
C TRP A 106 -0.64 18.19 -17.27
N SER A 107 -1.31 19.26 -16.90
CA SER A 107 -1.86 20.25 -17.85
C SER A 107 -1.69 21.68 -17.32
N ALA A 108 -2.00 22.67 -18.15
CA ALA A 108 -2.07 24.08 -17.73
C ALA A 108 -3.18 24.34 -16.69
N ALA A 109 -4.21 23.49 -16.64
CA ALA A 109 -5.29 23.58 -15.65
C ALA A 109 -4.92 22.95 -14.31
N GLY A 110 -3.78 22.26 -14.19
CA GLY A 110 -3.33 21.54 -13.01
C GLY A 110 -3.07 20.08 -13.26
N VAL A 111 -2.87 19.35 -12.17
CA VAL A 111 -2.71 17.90 -12.17
C VAL A 111 -4.10 17.25 -12.17
N ALA A 112 -4.32 16.34 -13.10
CA ALA A 112 -5.49 15.47 -13.10
C ALA A 112 -5.06 14.05 -12.74
N SER A 113 -5.96 13.28 -12.13
CA SER A 113 -5.82 11.83 -12.12
C SER A 113 -6.21 11.30 -13.49
N GLU A 114 -5.30 10.61 -14.15
CA GLU A 114 -5.60 9.93 -15.40
C GLU A 114 -5.99 8.49 -15.08
N HIS A 115 -7.22 8.33 -14.67
CA HIS A 115 -7.79 7.01 -14.46
C HIS A 115 -8.94 6.80 -15.45
N ALA A 116 -8.81 5.75 -16.25
CA ALA A 116 -9.96 5.12 -16.86
C ALA A 116 -10.46 4.03 -15.91
N ASP A 117 -11.69 3.56 -16.08
CA ASP A 117 -12.20 2.37 -15.38
C ASP A 117 -11.47 1.11 -15.88
N THR A 118 -10.18 0.98 -15.54
CA THR A 118 -9.32 -0.14 -15.97
C THR A 118 -9.39 -1.31 -14.99
N PRO A 119 -8.99 -2.52 -15.40
CA PRO A 119 -8.85 -3.66 -14.50
C PRO A 119 -7.94 -3.36 -13.30
N PHE A 120 -6.89 -2.55 -13.49
CA PHE A 120 -5.97 -2.16 -12.41
C PHE A 120 -6.70 -1.45 -11.27
N PHE A 121 -7.42 -0.34 -11.56
CA PHE A 121 -8.11 0.43 -10.53
C PHE A 121 -9.31 -0.31 -9.94
N ARG A 122 -10.05 -1.08 -10.75
CA ARG A 122 -11.12 -1.95 -10.25
C ARG A 122 -10.60 -3.00 -9.28
N THR A 123 -9.44 -3.59 -9.56
CA THR A 123 -8.80 -4.57 -8.67
C THR A 123 -8.29 -3.90 -7.40
N LEU A 124 -7.63 -2.74 -7.53
CA LEU A 124 -7.08 -1.98 -6.43
C LEU A 124 -8.18 -1.38 -5.51
N GLY A 125 -9.33 -1.01 -6.09
CA GLY A 125 -10.50 -0.49 -5.39
C GLY A 125 -10.58 1.04 -5.35
N SER A 126 -9.52 1.77 -5.72
CA SER A 126 -9.55 3.23 -5.81
C SER A 126 -8.56 3.78 -6.81
N ALA A 127 -8.81 5.03 -7.24
CA ALA A 127 -7.85 5.86 -7.95
C ALA A 127 -7.65 7.19 -7.22
N PHE A 128 -6.43 7.68 -7.18
CA PHE A 128 -6.09 9.00 -6.67
C PHE A 128 -6.76 10.10 -7.52
N VAL A 129 -7.26 11.14 -6.88
CA VAL A 129 -7.83 12.32 -7.54
C VAL A 129 -7.04 13.58 -7.23
N ALA A 130 -6.83 13.86 -5.95
CA ALA A 130 -6.14 15.05 -5.48
C ALA A 130 -5.65 14.87 -4.04
N HIS A 131 -4.84 15.81 -3.55
CA HIS A 131 -4.51 15.94 -2.13
C HIS A 131 -4.48 17.42 -1.71
N PRO A 132 -4.82 17.76 -0.46
CA PRO A 132 -4.59 19.10 0.07
C PRO A 132 -3.09 19.40 0.17
N PRO A 133 -2.69 20.69 0.28
CA PRO A 133 -1.29 21.06 0.47
C PRO A 133 -0.65 20.39 1.69
N LEU A 134 0.61 19.98 1.52
CA LEU A 134 1.48 19.47 2.59
C LEU A 134 2.15 20.66 3.30
N ASP A 135 1.41 21.38 4.12
CA ASP A 135 1.89 22.56 4.84
C ASP A 135 2.11 22.32 6.34
N GLY A 136 2.42 21.07 6.72
CA GLY A 136 2.52 20.61 8.10
C GLY A 136 1.15 20.32 8.73
N ARG A 137 0.13 20.16 7.90
CA ARG A 137 -1.22 19.88 8.36
C ARG A 137 -1.36 18.45 8.83
N THR A 138 -1.85 18.30 10.04
CA THR A 138 -2.28 17.00 10.57
C THR A 138 -3.76 16.77 10.26
N PHE A 139 -4.13 15.49 10.19
CA PHE A 139 -5.51 15.07 10.14
C PHE A 139 -5.73 13.85 11.03
N ARG A 140 -6.96 13.73 11.51
CA ARG A 140 -7.37 12.63 12.36
C ARG A 140 -7.69 11.40 11.52
N VAL A 141 -7.21 10.24 11.96
CA VAL A 141 -7.55 8.92 11.43
C VAL A 141 -8.44 8.21 12.45
N ASP A 142 -9.65 7.85 12.03
CA ASP A 142 -10.64 7.13 12.83
C ASP A 142 -10.64 5.64 12.47
N VAL A 143 -10.90 4.80 13.49
CA VAL A 143 -10.96 3.33 13.34
C VAL A 143 -12.42 2.92 13.13
N GLU A 144 -12.74 2.38 11.94
CA GLU A 144 -14.10 2.00 11.56
C GLU A 144 -14.50 0.61 12.04
N THR A 145 -13.52 -0.32 12.09
CA THR A 145 -13.74 -1.73 12.43
C THR A 145 -12.79 -2.18 13.54
N PRO A 146 -12.98 -1.72 14.80
CA PRO A 146 -11.99 -1.88 15.87
C PRO A 146 -11.72 -3.34 16.27
N MET A 147 -12.59 -4.27 15.87
CA MET A 147 -12.37 -5.70 16.13
C MET A 147 -11.61 -6.43 15.00
N HIS A 148 -11.39 -5.77 13.85
CA HIS A 148 -10.67 -6.39 12.75
C HIS A 148 -9.18 -6.56 13.09
N PRO A 149 -8.55 -7.73 12.88
CA PRO A 149 -7.17 -8.01 13.32
C PRO A 149 -6.12 -7.00 12.83
N LEU A 150 -6.31 -6.42 11.66
CA LEU A 150 -5.40 -5.40 11.11
C LEU A 150 -5.36 -4.11 11.93
N VAL A 151 -6.45 -3.73 12.61
CA VAL A 151 -6.57 -2.46 13.33
C VAL A 151 -6.92 -2.63 14.80
N SER A 152 -7.16 -3.85 15.28
CA SER A 152 -7.55 -4.13 16.66
C SER A 152 -6.53 -3.56 17.66
N GLY A 153 -7.01 -2.80 18.65
CA GLY A 153 -6.18 -2.18 19.67
C GLY A 153 -5.40 -0.93 19.22
N ILE A 154 -5.53 -0.51 17.95
CA ILE A 154 -5.02 0.78 17.49
C ILE A 154 -6.06 1.85 17.83
N PRO A 155 -5.70 2.89 18.59
CA PRO A 155 -6.63 4.01 18.85
C PRO A 155 -6.77 4.88 17.60
N ALA A 156 -7.78 5.75 17.55
CA ALA A 156 -7.79 6.86 16.63
C ALA A 156 -6.59 7.78 16.91
N PHE A 157 -5.94 8.29 15.87
CA PHE A 157 -4.70 9.04 15.99
C PHE A 157 -4.65 10.24 15.04
N GLU A 158 -3.76 11.19 15.33
CA GLU A 158 -3.43 12.31 14.44
C GLU A 158 -2.16 11.99 13.65
N VAL A 159 -2.14 12.36 12.39
CA VAL A 159 -0.99 12.14 11.51
C VAL A 159 -0.74 13.33 10.61
N GLU A 160 0.53 13.71 10.43
CA GLU A 160 0.96 14.59 9.34
C GLU A 160 1.34 13.70 8.15
N ASP A 161 0.55 13.73 7.09
CA ASP A 161 0.81 12.94 5.87
C ASP A 161 0.14 13.60 4.65
N GLU A 162 0.43 13.11 3.47
CA GLU A 162 -0.23 13.50 2.23
C GLU A 162 -1.57 12.77 2.12
N LEU A 163 -2.66 13.46 2.45
CA LEU A 163 -4.00 12.88 2.39
C LEU A 163 -4.46 12.72 0.93
N TYR A 164 -4.44 11.52 0.41
CA TYR A 164 -5.02 11.22 -0.90
C TYR A 164 -6.55 11.16 -0.82
N LEU A 165 -7.18 12.00 -1.62
CA LEU A 165 -8.60 11.97 -1.90
C LEU A 165 -8.80 11.13 -3.15
N THR A 166 -9.68 10.14 -3.06
CA THR A 166 -9.77 9.06 -4.06
C THR A 166 -11.17 8.93 -4.61
N GLU A 167 -11.28 8.45 -5.84
CA GLU A 167 -12.47 7.82 -6.38
C GLU A 167 -12.45 6.33 -6.05
N GLU A 168 -13.60 5.77 -5.64
CA GLU A 168 -13.73 4.38 -5.21
C GLU A 168 -14.40 3.53 -6.28
N PHE A 169 -13.88 2.29 -6.49
CA PHE A 169 -14.41 1.32 -7.47
C PHE A 169 -15.03 0.11 -6.79
N GLY A 170 -16.34 0.16 -6.61
CA GLY A 170 -17.14 -0.90 -6.00
C GLY A 170 -17.04 -0.94 -4.45
N PRO A 171 -17.55 -2.00 -3.80
CA PRO A 171 -17.60 -2.07 -2.36
C PRO A 171 -16.20 -2.24 -1.75
N LEU A 172 -15.94 -1.47 -0.67
CA LEU A 172 -14.73 -1.51 0.13
C LEU A 172 -15.07 -1.84 1.58
N GLU A 173 -14.33 -2.74 2.20
CA GLU A 173 -14.34 -2.94 3.64
C GLU A 173 -13.38 -1.93 4.28
N VAL A 174 -13.90 -0.77 4.70
CA VAL A 174 -13.09 0.32 5.23
C VAL A 174 -12.72 0.05 6.69
N LEU A 175 -11.43 -0.02 6.97
CA LEU A 175 -10.86 -0.26 8.30
C LEU A 175 -10.50 1.03 9.03
N LEU A 176 -9.93 1.99 8.29
CA LEU A 176 -9.58 3.33 8.78
C LEU A 176 -10.12 4.39 7.83
N SER A 177 -10.54 5.51 8.37
CA SER A 177 -11.02 6.65 7.59
C SER A 177 -10.62 7.99 8.19
N THR A 178 -10.83 9.03 7.40
CA THR A 178 -10.79 10.43 7.86
C THR A 178 -11.94 11.20 7.24
N ARG A 179 -12.09 12.47 7.63
CA ARG A 179 -12.98 13.44 6.98
C ARG A 179 -12.18 14.60 6.45
N PHE A 180 -12.55 15.09 5.30
CA PHE A 180 -11.92 16.24 4.70
C PHE A 180 -12.94 17.03 3.88
N SER A 181 -12.99 18.33 4.12
CA SER A 181 -13.56 19.31 3.21
C SER A 181 -12.58 20.48 3.07
N GLY A 182 -12.42 21.01 1.87
CA GLY A 182 -11.46 22.10 1.62
C GLY A 182 -10.97 22.15 0.19
N GLY A 183 -9.91 22.93 -0.02
CA GLY A 183 -9.29 23.10 -1.33
C GLY A 183 -8.13 22.14 -1.56
N THR A 184 -7.96 21.77 -2.83
CA THR A 184 -6.80 21.03 -3.36
C THR A 184 -6.15 21.82 -4.50
N PRO A 185 -5.55 22.98 -4.21
CA PRO A 185 -4.99 23.86 -5.24
C PRO A 185 -3.88 23.15 -6.03
N GLY A 186 -3.88 23.39 -7.34
CA GLY A 186 -2.93 22.75 -8.26
C GLY A 186 -3.47 21.44 -8.89
N PHE A 187 -4.62 20.96 -8.44
CA PHE A 187 -5.34 19.86 -9.09
C PHE A 187 -6.52 20.36 -9.93
N VAL A 188 -6.93 19.60 -10.93
CA VAL A 188 -8.12 19.93 -11.74
C VAL A 188 -9.39 19.83 -10.90
N VAL A 189 -9.48 18.85 -9.99
CA VAL A 189 -10.48 18.80 -8.93
C VAL A 189 -9.92 19.56 -7.73
N ASP A 190 -10.28 20.83 -7.58
CA ASP A 190 -9.66 21.74 -6.63
C ASP A 190 -10.50 22.06 -5.39
N SER A 191 -11.74 21.57 -5.30
CA SER A 191 -12.65 21.87 -4.21
C SER A 191 -13.48 20.65 -3.79
N TRP A 192 -13.52 20.43 -2.48
CA TRP A 192 -14.22 19.33 -1.82
C TRP A 192 -15.13 19.89 -0.74
N THR A 193 -16.42 19.98 -1.03
CA THR A 193 -17.42 20.63 -0.15
C THR A 193 -18.22 19.64 0.68
N ASP A 194 -18.15 18.36 0.35
CA ASP A 194 -18.80 17.28 1.07
C ASP A 194 -17.93 16.83 2.26
N ASP A 195 -18.51 16.77 3.44
CA ASP A 195 -17.84 16.24 4.64
C ASP A 195 -18.16 14.75 4.81
N ILE A 196 -17.78 13.95 3.81
CA ILE A 196 -17.96 12.50 3.83
C ILE A 196 -16.73 11.76 4.36
N ARG A 197 -16.94 10.50 4.71
CA ARG A 197 -15.85 9.59 5.08
C ARG A 197 -14.95 9.31 3.88
N ARG A 198 -13.62 9.47 4.08
CA ARG A 198 -12.58 9.18 3.12
C ARG A 198 -11.78 7.96 3.59
N PRO A 199 -11.69 6.87 2.82
CA PRO A 199 -10.92 5.70 3.21
C PRO A 199 -9.43 5.99 3.35
N ILE A 200 -8.86 5.55 4.48
CA ILE A 200 -7.42 5.59 4.74
C ILE A 200 -6.82 4.17 4.63
N MET A 201 -7.55 3.18 5.11
CA MET A 201 -7.16 1.77 4.97
C MET A 201 -8.42 0.94 4.67
N TYR A 202 -8.32 0.07 3.67
CA TYR A 202 -9.45 -0.78 3.31
C TYR A 202 -8.99 -2.13 2.74
N LEU A 203 -9.89 -3.11 2.78
CA LEU A 203 -9.81 -4.33 2.00
C LEU A 203 -10.76 -4.26 0.80
N LYS A 204 -10.26 -4.62 -0.36
CA LYS A 204 -11.01 -4.82 -1.59
C LYS A 204 -10.99 -6.30 -1.93
N HIS A 205 -12.10 -6.98 -1.70
CA HIS A 205 -12.24 -8.40 -2.01
C HIS A 205 -12.56 -8.61 -3.49
N THR A 206 -11.85 -9.55 -4.12
CA THR A 206 -12.08 -9.91 -5.53
C THR A 206 -11.82 -11.42 -5.68
N GLY A 207 -12.84 -12.19 -6.06
CA GLY A 207 -12.75 -13.67 -6.05
C GLY A 207 -12.53 -14.19 -4.65
N ILE A 208 -11.47 -14.97 -4.45
CA ILE A 208 -11.09 -15.53 -3.14
C ILE A 208 -9.85 -14.84 -2.54
N GLY A 209 -9.39 -13.76 -3.14
CA GLY A 209 -8.29 -12.94 -2.65
C GLY A 209 -8.71 -11.52 -2.32
N ALA A 210 -7.74 -10.69 -1.96
CA ALA A 210 -8.00 -9.32 -1.60
C ALA A 210 -6.79 -8.41 -1.82
N VAL A 211 -7.08 -7.12 -2.05
CA VAL A 211 -6.12 -6.03 -1.93
C VAL A 211 -6.33 -5.35 -0.58
N LEU A 212 -5.26 -5.18 0.18
CA LEU A 212 -5.19 -4.28 1.31
C LEU A 212 -4.53 -2.99 0.85
N TYR A 213 -5.28 -1.90 0.85
CA TYR A 213 -4.75 -0.58 0.50
C TYR A 213 -4.59 0.25 1.76
N LEU A 214 -3.43 0.90 1.89
CA LEU A 214 -3.13 1.85 2.96
C LEU A 214 -2.67 3.18 2.34
N ASN A 215 -3.52 4.19 2.45
CA ASN A 215 -3.35 5.53 1.88
C ASN A 215 -2.14 6.28 2.45
N LEU A 216 -1.85 6.11 3.74
CA LEU A 216 -0.73 6.75 4.42
C LEU A 216 0.62 6.27 3.89
N GLY A 217 1.67 7.08 4.10
CA GLY A 217 3.04 6.71 3.80
C GLY A 217 3.77 7.63 2.85
N HIS A 218 3.38 8.91 2.79
CA HIS A 218 4.16 9.90 2.06
C HIS A 218 5.61 9.96 2.53
N ALA A 219 6.53 10.00 1.58
CA ALA A 219 7.95 10.25 1.84
C ALA A 219 8.56 11.08 0.71
N ARG A 220 9.32 12.12 1.06
CA ARG A 220 10.02 12.97 0.10
C ARG A 220 11.43 13.28 0.57
N GLY A 221 12.41 13.01 -0.29
CA GLY A 221 13.77 13.45 -0.15
C GLY A 221 14.01 14.79 -0.88
N HIS A 222 15.26 15.21 -0.94
CA HIS A 222 15.61 16.49 -1.56
C HIS A 222 15.48 16.49 -3.08
N TYR A 223 15.57 15.36 -3.76
CA TYR A 223 15.73 15.24 -5.22
C TYR A 223 14.70 14.33 -5.90
N ASP A 224 13.60 14.02 -5.25
CA ASP A 224 12.67 12.95 -5.69
C ASP A 224 11.79 13.29 -6.88
N ALA A 225 11.61 14.56 -7.19
CA ALA A 225 10.76 14.98 -8.29
C ALA A 225 11.43 16.08 -9.13
N PRO A 226 12.56 15.77 -9.81
CA PRO A 226 13.34 16.75 -10.56
C PRO A 226 12.57 17.38 -11.72
N HIS A 227 11.51 16.76 -12.19
CA HIS A 227 10.58 17.29 -13.20
C HIS A 227 9.70 18.44 -12.66
N ARG A 228 9.56 18.58 -11.33
CA ARG A 228 8.81 19.66 -10.66
C ARG A 228 9.73 20.73 -10.09
N THR A 229 10.76 20.32 -9.38
CA THR A 229 11.76 21.19 -8.77
C THR A 229 13.08 20.46 -8.65
N PRO A 230 14.22 21.11 -8.91
CA PRO A 230 15.52 20.47 -8.80
C PRO A 230 15.92 20.15 -7.35
N PHE A 231 15.28 20.77 -6.36
CA PHE A 231 15.62 20.58 -4.95
C PHE A 231 14.45 20.94 -4.03
N TYR A 232 14.10 20.01 -3.13
CA TYR A 232 13.19 20.24 -2.02
C TYR A 232 13.99 20.57 -0.74
N PRO A 233 13.74 21.71 -0.09
CA PRO A 233 14.53 22.11 1.08
C PRO A 233 14.26 21.25 2.32
N LYS A 234 13.09 20.60 2.40
CA LYS A 234 12.65 19.77 3.54
C LYS A 234 12.53 18.32 3.11
N VAL A 235 13.11 17.41 3.88
CA VAL A 235 12.81 15.99 3.82
C VAL A 235 11.52 15.72 4.58
N GLU A 236 10.59 15.01 3.96
CA GLU A 236 9.30 14.65 4.54
C GLU A 236 9.24 13.14 4.76
N ARG A 237 8.69 12.73 5.89
CA ARG A 237 8.55 11.32 6.25
C ARG A 237 7.11 10.91 6.56
N GLY A 238 6.18 11.85 6.52
CA GLY A 238 4.76 11.59 6.69
C GLY A 238 4.48 10.65 7.87
N ALA A 239 3.60 9.70 7.65
CA ALA A 239 3.23 8.70 8.64
C ALA A 239 4.37 7.77 9.07
N TRP A 240 5.48 7.66 8.33
CA TRP A 240 6.59 6.74 8.65
C TRP A 240 7.20 6.93 10.04
N VAL A 241 7.04 8.12 10.65
CA VAL A 241 7.51 8.41 12.02
C VAL A 241 6.44 8.18 13.09
N THR A 242 5.23 7.76 12.71
CA THR A 242 4.08 7.58 13.59
C THR A 242 4.03 6.12 14.08
N PRO A 243 3.97 5.86 15.40
CA PRO A 243 3.95 4.49 15.94
C PRO A 243 2.77 3.66 15.41
N GLU A 244 1.58 4.25 15.30
CA GLU A 244 0.37 3.61 14.79
C GLU A 244 0.57 3.15 13.34
N TYR A 245 1.17 3.98 12.49
CA TYR A 245 1.48 3.59 11.11
C TYR A 245 2.50 2.45 11.04
N GLN A 246 3.54 2.48 11.88
CA GLN A 246 4.54 1.40 11.93
C GLN A 246 3.89 0.07 12.33
N GLU A 247 2.93 0.10 13.26
CA GLU A 247 2.20 -1.10 13.65
C GLU A 247 1.25 -1.57 12.53
N LEU A 248 0.51 -0.65 11.89
CA LEU A 248 -0.34 -0.96 10.74
C LEU A 248 0.47 -1.60 9.62
N LEU A 249 1.63 -1.04 9.30
CA LEU A 249 2.50 -1.55 8.25
C LEU A 249 3.03 -2.95 8.58
N ARG A 250 3.47 -3.18 9.82
CA ARG A 250 3.91 -4.50 10.29
C ARG A 250 2.81 -5.55 10.18
N ARG A 251 1.57 -5.21 10.59
CA ARG A 251 0.41 -6.10 10.45
C ARG A 251 0.06 -6.35 8.99
N SER A 252 0.15 -5.32 8.15
CA SER A 252 -0.12 -5.43 6.71
C SER A 252 0.88 -6.38 6.02
N VAL A 253 2.16 -6.31 6.39
CA VAL A 253 3.18 -7.25 5.89
C VAL A 253 2.90 -8.68 6.37
N ARG A 254 2.49 -8.88 7.63
CA ARG A 254 2.07 -10.22 8.12
C ARG A 254 0.82 -10.71 7.44
N TRP A 255 -0.14 -9.83 7.13
CA TRP A 255 -1.35 -10.19 6.39
C TRP A 255 -1.03 -10.67 4.98
N VAL A 256 -0.22 -9.91 4.23
CA VAL A 256 0.11 -10.26 2.84
C VAL A 256 0.96 -11.54 2.76
N THR A 257 1.76 -11.83 3.76
CA THR A 257 2.56 -13.06 3.87
C THR A 257 1.82 -14.23 4.54
N ARG A 258 0.54 -14.06 4.88
CA ARG A 258 -0.30 -15.08 5.56
C ARG A 258 0.27 -15.60 6.87
N LEU A 259 1.03 -14.79 7.58
CA LEU A 259 1.57 -15.16 8.89
C LEU A 259 0.55 -14.88 9.99
N PRO A 260 0.59 -15.63 11.11
CA PRO A 260 -0.33 -15.37 12.22
C PRO A 260 -0.33 -13.90 12.66
N PRO A 261 -1.50 -13.34 13.02
CA PRO A 261 -2.81 -14.01 13.13
C PRO A 261 -3.58 -14.21 11.81
N PHE A 262 -3.00 -13.90 10.66
CA PHE A 262 -3.65 -13.86 9.34
C PHE A 262 -3.47 -15.16 8.52
N ALA A 263 -3.27 -16.30 9.17
CA ALA A 263 -3.22 -17.59 8.49
C ALA A 263 -4.55 -17.92 7.80
N VAL A 264 -4.52 -18.77 6.78
CA VAL A 264 -5.58 -19.01 5.77
C VAL A 264 -6.97 -19.39 6.33
N SER A 265 -7.10 -19.72 7.61
CA SER A 265 -8.37 -20.14 8.22
C SER A 265 -9.35 -19.03 8.59
N GLU A 266 -9.04 -17.75 8.35
CA GLU A 266 -9.80 -16.63 8.88
C GLU A 266 -10.35 -15.67 7.80
N ILE A 267 -10.54 -16.11 6.56
CA ILE A 267 -11.37 -15.37 5.60
C ILE A 267 -12.80 -15.84 5.82
N PRO A 268 -13.70 -15.03 6.39
CA PRO A 268 -15.13 -15.34 6.38
C PRO A 268 -15.60 -15.46 4.93
N GLN A 269 -16.30 -16.53 4.62
CA GLN A 269 -16.99 -16.72 3.34
C GLN A 269 -18.14 -15.74 3.20
#